data_15ad31365536cdf7a4e156004424f3a6
#
_entry.id   15ad31365536cdf7a4e156004424f3a6
#
_cell.length_a   1.000
_cell.length_b   1.000
_cell.length_c   1.000
_cell.angle_alpha   90.00
_cell.angle_beta   90.00
_cell.angle_gamma   90.00
#
_symmetry.space_group_name_H-M   'P 1'
#
loop_
_entity.id
_entity.type
_entity.pdbx_description
1 polymer ?
#
loop_
_entity_poly.entity_id
_entity_poly.type
_entity_poly.pdbx_seq_one_letter_code
_entity_poly.pdbx_strand_id
1 'polypeptide(L)'
;MSKFVGIDLGTTSISTVLIDLNVVNFPNRSPVLRQLSIDNDSQIDISGQPNYSEWDLDRMISLALNLLVNITTGIPNRQIRGIGVTGQMHGMALLDKNYQPCSNFIGWQDKRGSQIHSGNLTYVQRMRSVANSTQSNSLPSTGYMGTTLFWLSENGRLPANTQACFAPDYLVSQLCQSTPTTDRTNAASSGCFNITNNSWNTDFLKSLNLPTTHFPFVSENCSVAGMVKKLDSLDGVPVSVACGDNQASFAGSVDDPKNSILVNVGTGGQISAFVPNLHQNESLDIRPFLSDGYLLVGAGLCGGRSYRSLKHFVQQIGQSVFGIEPNQNTSDLYLILNQLADCIPGESEGLRCEPIFGGSRKQPDRRGIWSGISETNFTIGHFARSLLEGIANEFDVFHQQMKRSGLSERTKLVGAGNGIRRNRVLQKSIESKFSTSMSIPIHTEEAAVGAALSASVATGYFETIVDAGKHFIRYQTK
;
A
#
# COMPACT_ATOMS: atom_id res chain seq x y z
N MET A 1 12.44 1.28 -28.66
CA MET A 1 12.99 1.34 -27.31
C MET A 1 11.83 1.56 -26.36
N SER A 2 11.73 0.77 -25.31
CA SER A 2 10.49 0.64 -24.52
C SER A 2 10.79 0.36 -23.04
N LYS A 3 11.88 0.99 -22.54
CA LYS A 3 12.26 0.84 -21.14
C LYS A 3 11.57 1.90 -20.30
N PHE A 4 11.05 1.46 -19.15
CA PHE A 4 10.43 2.31 -18.15
C PHE A 4 11.01 2.00 -16.78
N VAL A 5 11.07 3.02 -15.95
CA VAL A 5 11.48 2.89 -14.55
C VAL A 5 10.25 3.10 -13.68
N GLY A 6 10.07 2.25 -12.68
CA GLY A 6 9.08 2.46 -11.62
C GLY A 6 9.77 2.55 -10.28
N ILE A 7 9.30 3.42 -9.40
CA ILE A 7 9.80 3.56 -8.04
C ILE A 7 8.65 3.63 -7.05
N ASP A 8 8.80 2.89 -5.95
CA ASP A 8 7.87 2.84 -4.83
C ASP A 8 8.54 3.35 -3.55
N LEU A 9 8.03 4.45 -3.01
CA LEU A 9 8.44 5.02 -1.73
C LEU A 9 7.65 4.39 -0.58
N GLY A 10 8.00 3.14 -0.24
CA GLY A 10 7.34 2.42 0.84
C GLY A 10 7.74 2.89 2.24
N THR A 11 6.98 2.46 3.25
CA THR A 11 7.22 2.82 4.65
C THR A 11 8.52 2.21 5.20
N THR A 12 8.80 0.95 4.86
CA THR A 12 9.95 0.19 5.38
C THR A 12 11.09 0.04 4.38
N SER A 13 10.79 0.17 3.10
CA SER A 13 11.76 0.04 2.02
C SER A 13 11.37 0.94 0.86
N ILE A 14 12.36 1.37 0.09
CA ILE A 14 12.20 2.04 -1.19
C ILE A 14 12.68 1.07 -2.26
N SER A 15 11.82 0.82 -3.26
CA SER A 15 12.08 -0.17 -4.30
C SER A 15 11.97 0.45 -5.68
N THR A 16 12.80 0.01 -6.62
CA THR A 16 12.75 0.45 -8.00
C THR A 16 12.93 -0.70 -8.96
N VAL A 17 12.26 -0.62 -10.10
CA VAL A 17 12.35 -1.59 -11.18
C VAL A 17 12.66 -0.88 -12.51
N LEU A 18 13.42 -1.56 -13.35
CA LEU A 18 13.58 -1.22 -14.77
C LEU A 18 12.91 -2.32 -15.58
N ILE A 19 11.92 -1.97 -16.36
CA ILE A 19 11.20 -2.90 -17.25
C ILE A 19 11.47 -2.61 -18.72
N ASP A 20 11.36 -3.65 -19.57
CA ASP A 20 11.38 -3.48 -21.04
C ASP A 20 10.12 -4.10 -21.64
N LEU A 21 9.26 -3.28 -22.18
CA LEU A 21 7.98 -3.69 -22.76
C LEU A 21 8.11 -4.43 -24.11
N ASN A 22 9.29 -4.46 -24.73
CA ASN A 22 9.54 -5.28 -25.91
C ASN A 22 9.91 -6.74 -25.60
N VAL A 23 10.36 -7.04 -24.37
CA VAL A 23 10.87 -8.37 -23.98
C VAL A 23 9.74 -9.34 -23.59
N VAL A 24 8.49 -8.90 -23.62
CA VAL A 24 7.33 -9.63 -23.10
C VAL A 24 7.01 -10.94 -23.85
N ASN A 25 7.63 -11.19 -24.99
CA ASN A 25 7.36 -12.36 -25.84
C ASN A 25 8.12 -13.63 -25.44
N PHE A 26 8.91 -13.61 -24.36
CA PHE A 26 9.67 -14.78 -23.91
C PHE A 26 8.96 -15.46 -22.74
N PRO A 27 8.32 -16.61 -22.95
CA PRO A 27 7.75 -17.40 -21.85
C PRO A 27 8.87 -17.74 -20.84
N ASN A 28 8.59 -17.60 -19.54
CA ASN A 28 9.49 -17.89 -18.42
C ASN A 28 10.63 -16.87 -18.14
N ARG A 29 10.67 -15.73 -18.80
CA ARG A 29 11.56 -14.62 -18.40
C ARG A 29 10.74 -13.52 -17.75
N SER A 30 11.21 -13.04 -16.59
CA SER A 30 10.66 -11.82 -16.01
C SER A 30 10.94 -10.66 -16.99
N PRO A 31 9.92 -9.86 -17.34
CA PRO A 31 10.12 -8.65 -18.13
C PRO A 31 10.76 -7.51 -17.33
N VAL A 32 11.04 -7.71 -16.05
CA VAL A 32 11.85 -6.84 -15.20
C VAL A 32 13.32 -7.12 -15.51
N LEU A 33 14.02 -6.12 -16.05
CA LEU A 33 15.43 -6.21 -16.38
C LEU A 33 16.33 -6.06 -15.16
N ARG A 34 15.96 -5.14 -14.28
CA ARG A 34 16.67 -4.84 -13.03
C ARG A 34 15.68 -4.51 -11.93
N GLN A 35 16.07 -4.81 -10.73
CA GLN A 35 15.33 -4.48 -9.51
C GLN A 35 16.32 -4.14 -8.41
N LEU A 36 16.06 -3.06 -7.68
CA LEU A 36 16.82 -2.64 -6.52
C LEU A 36 15.84 -2.28 -5.40
N SER A 37 16.22 -2.59 -4.17
CA SER A 37 15.47 -2.20 -2.97
C SER A 37 16.47 -1.88 -1.85
N ILE A 38 16.15 -0.87 -1.06
CA ILE A 38 16.90 -0.48 0.14
C ILE A 38 15.93 -0.25 1.29
N ASP A 39 16.43 -0.39 2.52
CA ASP A 39 15.65 -0.03 3.68
C ASP A 39 15.39 1.49 3.70
N ASN A 40 14.19 1.87 4.10
CA ASN A 40 13.84 3.26 4.32
C ASN A 40 14.23 3.65 5.75
N ASP A 41 15.47 4.13 5.92
CA ASP A 41 16.06 4.54 7.19
C ASP A 41 15.72 6.01 7.56
N SER A 42 14.75 6.62 6.89
CA SER A 42 14.36 8.01 7.11
C SER A 42 13.41 8.22 8.30
N GLN A 43 12.96 7.17 8.98
CA GLN A 43 12.09 7.28 10.14
C GLN A 43 12.78 8.04 11.28
N ILE A 44 12.05 8.99 11.89
CA ILE A 44 12.51 9.81 13.00
C ILE A 44 11.88 9.29 14.29
N ASP A 45 12.71 9.07 15.31
CA ASP A 45 12.22 8.81 16.67
C ASP A 45 11.83 10.14 17.33
N ILE A 46 10.54 10.32 17.57
CA ILE A 46 10.01 11.48 18.29
C ILE A 46 9.98 11.15 19.79
N SER A 47 11.04 11.49 20.47
CA SER A 47 11.22 11.22 21.91
C SER A 47 10.01 11.64 22.75
N GLY A 48 9.49 10.73 23.56
CA GLY A 48 8.34 10.95 24.44
C GLY A 48 6.97 10.95 23.73
N GLN A 49 6.91 10.68 22.44
CA GLN A 49 5.66 10.67 21.65
C GLN A 49 5.44 9.34 20.90
N PRO A 50 5.16 8.23 21.58
CA PRO A 50 5.08 6.90 20.96
C PRO A 50 3.96 6.75 19.93
N ASN A 51 3.04 7.71 19.88
CA ASN A 51 1.93 7.75 18.94
C ASN A 51 2.21 8.59 17.68
N TYR A 52 3.37 9.22 17.59
CA TYR A 52 3.78 9.99 16.42
C TYR A 52 4.62 9.10 15.50
N SER A 53 4.43 9.28 14.21
CA SER A 53 5.10 8.50 13.19
C SER A 53 5.53 9.43 12.06
N GLU A 54 6.81 9.82 12.10
CA GLU A 54 7.36 10.85 11.23
C GLU A 54 8.64 10.37 10.55
N TRP A 55 8.90 10.93 9.37
CA TRP A 55 10.08 10.65 8.54
C TRP A 55 10.75 11.94 8.08
N ASP A 56 12.07 11.89 7.94
CA ASP A 56 12.86 12.88 7.22
C ASP A 56 12.57 12.76 5.72
N LEU A 57 11.81 13.73 5.18
CA LEU A 57 11.40 13.72 3.78
C LEU A 57 12.61 13.86 2.84
N ASP A 58 13.57 14.72 3.17
CA ASP A 58 14.76 14.95 2.32
C ASP A 58 15.64 13.69 2.29
N ARG A 59 15.79 13.00 3.41
CA ARG A 59 16.49 11.70 3.47
C ARG A 59 15.78 10.67 2.58
N MET A 60 14.45 10.55 2.69
CA MET A 60 13.66 9.64 1.87
C MET A 60 13.83 9.91 0.38
N ILE A 61 13.77 11.18 -0.03
CA ILE A 61 13.97 11.59 -1.43
C ILE A 61 15.41 11.31 -1.89
N SER A 62 16.40 11.58 -1.06
CA SER A 62 17.80 11.28 -1.39
C SER A 62 18.04 9.80 -1.65
N LEU A 63 17.44 8.92 -0.85
CA LEU A 63 17.46 7.47 -1.08
C LEU A 63 16.83 7.09 -2.43
N ALA A 64 15.66 7.67 -2.73
CA ALA A 64 14.95 7.43 -3.99
C ALA A 64 15.76 7.89 -5.21
N LEU A 65 16.35 9.09 -5.17
CA LEU A 65 17.19 9.61 -6.26
C LEU A 65 18.42 8.73 -6.50
N ASN A 66 19.08 8.28 -5.42
CA ASN A 66 20.21 7.36 -5.53
C ASN A 66 19.82 6.03 -6.20
N LEU A 67 18.65 5.47 -5.85
CA LEU A 67 18.16 4.26 -6.49
C LEU A 67 17.88 4.47 -7.98
N LEU A 68 17.28 5.60 -8.37
CA LEU A 68 17.02 5.94 -9.77
C LEU A 68 18.31 6.03 -10.59
N VAL A 69 19.37 6.64 -10.06
CA VAL A 69 20.68 6.68 -10.70
C VAL A 69 21.26 5.26 -10.83
N ASN A 70 21.23 4.48 -9.75
CA ASN A 70 21.83 3.15 -9.73
C ASN A 70 21.13 2.18 -10.69
N ILE A 71 19.81 2.16 -10.73
CA ILE A 71 19.06 1.23 -11.59
C ILE A 71 19.25 1.53 -13.08
N THR A 72 19.51 2.77 -13.41
CA THR A 72 19.71 3.23 -14.80
C THR A 72 21.17 3.28 -15.24
N THR A 73 22.12 2.95 -14.34
CA THR A 73 23.56 2.93 -14.65
C THR A 73 23.89 2.10 -15.90
N GLY A 74 24.61 2.70 -16.84
CA GLY A 74 24.98 2.06 -18.11
C GLY A 74 23.86 2.01 -19.16
N ILE A 75 22.72 2.64 -18.91
CA ILE A 75 21.62 2.75 -19.87
C ILE A 75 21.54 4.20 -20.35
N PRO A 76 21.70 4.47 -21.64
CA PRO A 76 21.53 5.82 -22.18
C PRO A 76 20.11 6.34 -21.89
N ASN A 77 19.97 7.59 -21.42
CA ASN A 77 18.67 8.19 -21.08
C ASN A 77 17.64 8.09 -22.22
N ARG A 78 18.08 8.25 -23.48
CA ARG A 78 17.24 8.08 -24.69
C ARG A 78 16.54 6.72 -24.81
N GLN A 79 17.01 5.71 -24.07
CA GLN A 79 16.37 4.38 -24.03
C GLN A 79 15.30 4.29 -22.95
N ILE A 80 15.24 5.24 -22.02
CA ILE A 80 14.24 5.32 -20.94
C ILE A 80 13.13 6.25 -21.43
N ARG A 81 11.93 5.70 -21.58
CA ARG A 81 10.76 6.39 -22.11
C ARG A 81 9.94 7.11 -21.06
N GLY A 82 10.08 6.71 -19.80
CA GLY A 82 9.35 7.34 -18.71
C GLY A 82 9.71 6.77 -17.35
N ILE A 83 9.45 7.57 -16.32
CA ILE A 83 9.60 7.21 -14.91
C ILE A 83 8.23 7.32 -14.27
N GLY A 84 7.79 6.25 -13.62
CA GLY A 84 6.58 6.22 -12.80
C GLY A 84 6.92 6.22 -11.32
N VAL A 85 6.13 6.94 -10.55
CA VAL A 85 6.32 7.10 -9.11
C VAL A 85 5.08 6.64 -8.37
N THR A 86 5.28 5.87 -7.31
CA THR A 86 4.26 5.50 -6.34
C THR A 86 4.86 5.52 -4.95
N GLY A 87 4.05 5.34 -3.93
CA GLY A 87 4.54 5.23 -2.55
C GLY A 87 3.43 5.22 -1.53
N GLN A 88 3.84 5.22 -0.27
CA GLN A 88 2.91 5.20 0.85
C GLN A 88 1.86 6.31 0.75
N MET A 89 0.61 5.88 0.89
CA MET A 89 -0.56 6.75 0.83
C MET A 89 -0.82 7.41 2.20
N HIS A 90 -1.77 8.33 2.21
CA HIS A 90 -2.41 8.94 3.39
C HIS A 90 -1.60 10.01 4.11
N GLY A 91 -0.30 9.78 4.36
CA GLY A 91 0.57 10.72 5.07
C GLY A 91 0.87 12.01 4.30
N MET A 92 1.45 13.02 4.98
CA MET A 92 1.76 14.30 4.36
C MET A 92 2.97 14.99 4.99
N ALA A 93 3.62 15.86 4.24
CA ALA A 93 4.47 16.93 4.75
C ALA A 93 3.86 18.29 4.41
N LEU A 94 4.21 19.32 5.15
CA LEU A 94 3.92 20.71 4.77
C LEU A 94 5.09 21.27 3.97
N LEU A 95 4.78 21.94 2.87
CA LEU A 95 5.71 22.68 2.04
C LEU A 95 5.42 24.19 2.17
N ASP A 96 6.47 25.00 2.17
CA ASP A 96 6.36 26.44 2.15
C ASP A 96 5.98 26.98 0.75
N LYS A 97 5.92 28.31 0.61
CA LYS A 97 5.63 28.97 -0.67
C LYS A 97 6.63 28.71 -1.81
N ASN A 98 7.81 28.20 -1.48
CA ASN A 98 8.85 27.81 -2.45
C ASN A 98 8.87 26.30 -2.67
N TYR A 99 7.85 25.60 -2.16
CA TYR A 99 7.73 24.14 -2.18
C TYR A 99 8.90 23.41 -1.49
N GLN A 100 9.50 24.04 -0.45
CA GLN A 100 10.47 23.38 0.40
C GLN A 100 9.79 22.81 1.65
N PRO A 101 10.22 21.65 2.17
CA PRO A 101 9.63 21.07 3.36
C PRO A 101 9.80 22.00 4.57
N CYS A 102 8.70 22.28 5.25
CA CYS A 102 8.69 23.01 6.52
C CYS A 102 8.13 22.16 7.68
N SER A 103 7.90 20.89 7.44
CA SER A 103 7.63 19.87 8.45
C SER A 103 8.28 18.55 8.05
N ASN A 104 8.43 17.63 9.01
CA ASN A 104 8.68 16.22 8.71
C ASN A 104 7.51 15.64 7.90
N PHE A 105 7.74 14.53 7.20
CA PHE A 105 6.66 13.74 6.62
C PHE A 105 5.96 12.97 7.74
N ILE A 106 4.68 13.25 7.96
CA ILE A 106 3.82 12.61 8.96
C ILE A 106 3.09 11.46 8.26
N GLY A 107 3.44 10.23 8.62
CA GLY A 107 2.99 9.05 7.88
C GLY A 107 1.61 8.53 8.29
N TRP A 108 1.14 7.56 7.55
CA TRP A 108 -0.18 6.93 7.75
C TRP A 108 -0.33 6.18 9.09
N GLN A 109 0.76 5.83 9.74
CA GLN A 109 0.78 5.16 11.06
C GLN A 109 0.63 6.13 12.22
N ASP A 110 0.70 7.44 11.97
CA ASP A 110 0.58 8.47 12.98
C ASP A 110 -0.79 8.43 13.65
N LYS A 111 -0.82 8.52 14.98
CA LYS A 111 -2.03 8.40 15.79
C LYS A 111 -2.48 9.71 16.43
N ARG A 112 -1.94 10.87 16.05
CA ARG A 112 -2.40 12.15 16.60
C ARG A 112 -3.90 12.41 16.36
N GLY A 113 -4.45 11.90 15.25
CA GLY A 113 -5.89 11.94 14.99
C GLY A 113 -6.77 11.15 15.99
N SER A 114 -6.19 10.25 16.78
CA SER A 114 -6.88 9.53 17.85
C SER A 114 -6.85 10.25 19.21
N GLN A 115 -6.16 11.38 19.31
CA GLN A 115 -6.20 12.21 20.52
C GLN A 115 -7.60 12.83 20.69
N ILE A 116 -7.96 13.14 21.94
CA ILE A 116 -9.23 13.80 22.25
C ILE A 116 -9.18 15.24 21.74
N HIS A 117 -10.17 15.63 20.93
CA HIS A 117 -10.35 16.97 20.42
C HIS A 117 -11.21 17.81 21.38
N SER A 118 -12.46 17.38 21.62
CA SER A 118 -13.41 18.09 22.49
C SER A 118 -14.43 17.14 23.10
N GLY A 119 -14.74 17.34 24.37
CA GLY A 119 -15.59 16.42 25.11
C GLY A 119 -14.97 15.02 25.13
N ASN A 120 -15.69 14.01 24.62
CA ASN A 120 -15.22 12.63 24.52
C ASN A 120 -14.90 12.22 23.06
N LEU A 121 -14.88 13.17 22.12
CA LEU A 121 -14.64 12.87 20.70
C LEU A 121 -13.17 13.06 20.35
N THR A 122 -12.60 12.10 19.60
CA THR A 122 -11.30 12.25 18.98
C THR A 122 -11.38 13.16 17.74
N TYR A 123 -10.22 13.65 17.24
CA TYR A 123 -10.17 14.40 15.98
C TYR A 123 -10.84 13.65 14.82
N VAL A 124 -10.56 12.36 14.67
CA VAL A 124 -11.19 11.51 13.64
C VAL A 124 -12.69 11.42 13.84
N GLN A 125 -13.17 11.21 15.06
CA GLN A 125 -14.60 11.11 15.34
C GLN A 125 -15.31 12.44 15.06
N ARG A 126 -14.69 13.57 15.41
CA ARG A 126 -15.20 14.90 15.07
C ARG A 126 -15.32 15.08 13.55
N MET A 127 -14.26 14.75 12.79
CA MET A 127 -14.29 14.84 11.33
C MET A 127 -15.36 13.92 10.72
N ARG A 128 -15.49 12.69 11.20
CA ARG A 128 -16.55 11.75 10.74
C ARG A 128 -17.95 12.27 10.99
N SER A 129 -18.19 12.89 12.16
CA SER A 129 -19.46 13.55 12.46
C SER A 129 -19.78 14.66 11.44
N VAL A 130 -18.80 15.47 11.07
CA VAL A 130 -18.96 16.51 10.03
C VAL A 130 -19.14 15.88 8.64
N ALA A 131 -18.36 14.85 8.29
CA ALA A 131 -18.48 14.16 7.00
C ALA A 131 -19.88 13.56 6.80
N ASN A 132 -20.47 12.96 7.84
CA ASN A 132 -21.84 12.44 7.78
C ASN A 132 -22.87 13.56 7.55
N SER A 133 -22.70 14.72 8.19
CA SER A 133 -23.63 15.85 8.02
C SER A 133 -23.52 16.51 6.63
N THR A 134 -22.35 16.45 6.00
CA THR A 134 -22.09 16.99 4.65
C THR A 134 -22.21 15.94 3.53
N GLN A 135 -22.66 14.73 3.85
CA GLN A 135 -22.78 13.59 2.92
C GLN A 135 -21.47 13.32 2.14
N SER A 136 -20.34 13.48 2.81
CA SER A 136 -19.02 13.22 2.21
C SER A 136 -18.82 11.73 1.93
N ASN A 137 -18.40 11.40 0.71
CA ASN A 137 -18.06 10.02 0.31
C ASN A 137 -16.67 9.59 0.83
N SER A 138 -15.90 10.52 1.42
CA SER A 138 -14.57 10.25 1.97
C SER A 138 -14.65 10.06 3.47
N LEU A 139 -14.08 8.98 3.96
CA LEU A 139 -14.06 8.69 5.39
C LEU A 139 -12.68 9.05 5.97
N PRO A 140 -12.58 10.13 6.78
CA PRO A 140 -11.32 10.47 7.45
C PRO A 140 -10.89 9.35 8.42
N SER A 141 -9.58 9.16 8.51
CA SER A 141 -8.97 8.20 9.42
C SER A 141 -7.69 8.78 10.02
N THR A 142 -7.24 8.18 11.11
CA THR A 142 -5.96 8.51 11.74
C THR A 142 -4.82 8.32 10.75
N GLY A 143 -3.87 9.26 10.71
CA GLY A 143 -2.74 9.25 9.79
C GLY A 143 -3.05 9.71 8.36
N TYR A 144 -4.29 10.16 8.10
CA TYR A 144 -4.67 10.74 6.81
C TYR A 144 -4.33 12.24 6.76
N MET A 145 -3.90 12.73 5.60
CA MET A 145 -3.56 14.15 5.36
C MET A 145 -4.60 15.11 5.94
N GLY A 146 -5.88 14.92 5.63
CA GLY A 146 -6.94 15.81 6.12
C GLY A 146 -7.06 15.81 7.65
N THR A 147 -6.91 14.64 8.29
CA THR A 147 -6.95 14.52 9.75
C THR A 147 -5.73 15.18 10.39
N THR A 148 -4.57 15.04 9.78
CA THR A 148 -3.33 15.69 10.22
C THR A 148 -3.44 17.22 10.08
N LEU A 149 -3.93 17.73 8.94
CA LEU A 149 -4.17 19.15 8.75
C LEU A 149 -5.17 19.71 9.76
N PHE A 150 -6.26 19.02 10.01
CA PHE A 150 -7.24 19.42 11.02
C PHE A 150 -6.63 19.48 12.41
N TRP A 151 -5.84 18.45 12.78
CA TRP A 151 -5.13 18.46 14.06
C TRP A 151 -4.15 19.63 14.17
N LEU A 152 -3.35 19.91 13.11
CA LEU A 152 -2.41 21.01 13.08
C LEU A 152 -3.13 22.38 13.20
N SER A 153 -4.26 22.55 12.50
CA SER A 153 -5.07 23.77 12.55
C SER A 153 -5.63 24.03 13.94
N GLU A 154 -6.28 23.04 14.56
CA GLU A 154 -6.89 23.19 15.88
C GLU A 154 -5.87 23.42 17.00
N ASN A 155 -4.62 23.00 16.80
CA ASN A 155 -3.52 23.21 17.74
C ASN A 155 -2.66 24.47 17.42
N GLY A 156 -3.07 25.30 16.48
CA GLY A 156 -2.33 26.51 16.09
C GLY A 156 -0.96 26.22 15.47
N ARG A 157 -0.78 25.04 14.88
CA ARG A 157 0.47 24.55 14.28
C ARG A 157 0.44 24.46 12.76
N LEU A 158 -0.62 24.91 12.11
CA LEU A 158 -0.73 24.98 10.65
C LEU A 158 -0.31 26.39 10.19
N PRO A 159 0.92 26.57 9.64
CA PRO A 159 1.36 27.87 9.19
C PRO A 159 0.54 28.35 7.98
N ALA A 160 0.29 29.65 7.89
CA ALA A 160 -0.31 30.23 6.70
C ALA A 160 0.62 30.05 5.48
N ASN A 161 0.05 29.99 4.29
CA ASN A 161 0.78 29.86 3.02
C ASN A 161 1.63 28.58 2.92
N THR A 162 1.19 27.49 3.54
CA THR A 162 1.76 26.16 3.35
C THR A 162 0.82 25.28 2.55
N GLN A 163 1.39 24.29 1.85
CA GLN A 163 0.66 23.27 1.10
C GLN A 163 1.05 21.88 1.61
N ALA A 164 0.06 21.03 1.82
CA ALA A 164 0.30 19.62 2.13
C ALA A 164 0.72 18.87 0.85
N CYS A 165 1.62 17.91 1.01
CA CYS A 165 2.15 17.15 -0.11
C CYS A 165 2.35 15.68 0.33
N PHE A 166 1.96 14.74 -0.52
CA PHE A 166 2.31 13.32 -0.32
C PHE A 166 3.79 13.10 -0.68
N ALA A 167 4.44 12.13 -0.03
CA ALA A 167 5.86 11.87 -0.29
C ALA A 167 6.15 11.50 -1.77
N PRO A 168 5.35 10.64 -2.45
CA PRO A 168 5.58 10.35 -3.86
C PRO A 168 5.38 11.58 -4.76
N ASP A 169 4.42 12.46 -4.47
CA ASP A 169 4.21 13.72 -5.21
C ASP A 169 5.41 14.67 -5.03
N TYR A 170 5.99 14.69 -3.84
CA TYR A 170 7.19 15.48 -3.58
C TYR A 170 8.40 14.95 -4.37
N LEU A 171 8.58 13.63 -4.49
CA LEU A 171 9.62 13.07 -5.36
C LEU A 171 9.44 13.50 -6.81
N VAL A 172 8.22 13.46 -7.35
CA VAL A 172 7.94 13.94 -8.71
C VAL A 172 8.30 15.42 -8.86
N SER A 173 7.89 16.24 -7.91
CA SER A 173 8.21 17.68 -7.88
C SER A 173 9.73 17.93 -7.88
N GLN A 174 10.47 17.17 -7.07
CA GLN A 174 11.94 17.29 -7.01
C GLN A 174 12.60 16.83 -8.31
N LEU A 175 12.15 15.74 -8.92
CA LEU A 175 12.68 15.25 -10.21
C LEU A 175 12.46 16.27 -11.33
N CYS A 176 11.27 16.87 -11.39
CA CYS A 176 10.88 17.78 -12.45
C CYS A 176 11.22 19.25 -12.16
N GLN A 177 11.61 19.60 -10.93
CA GLN A 177 11.76 20.97 -10.44
C GLN A 177 10.49 21.80 -10.74
N SER A 178 9.34 21.26 -10.36
CA SER A 178 8.01 21.82 -10.63
C SER A 178 7.15 21.87 -9.37
N THR A 179 6.04 22.60 -9.45
CA THR A 179 5.01 22.61 -8.40
C THR A 179 4.49 21.20 -8.13
N PRO A 180 4.40 20.75 -6.87
CA PRO A 180 3.82 19.47 -6.53
C PRO A 180 2.35 19.39 -6.96
N THR A 181 2.00 18.29 -7.61
CA THR A 181 0.63 17.94 -7.96
C THR A 181 0.34 16.53 -7.50
N THR A 182 -0.92 16.22 -7.25
CA THR A 182 -1.34 14.87 -6.84
C THR A 182 -2.30 14.29 -7.87
N ASP A 183 -2.47 12.96 -7.87
CA ASP A 183 -3.53 12.32 -8.64
C ASP A 183 -4.76 12.02 -7.78
N ARG A 184 -5.84 11.56 -8.39
CA ARG A 184 -7.07 11.23 -7.66
C ARG A 184 -6.93 10.04 -6.72
N THR A 185 -5.95 9.13 -6.93
CA THR A 185 -5.73 7.97 -6.06
C THR A 185 -5.12 8.39 -4.72
N ASN A 186 -4.13 9.29 -4.75
CA ASN A 186 -3.54 9.91 -3.57
C ASN A 186 -4.51 10.91 -2.93
N ALA A 187 -5.16 11.77 -3.71
CA ALA A 187 -6.13 12.74 -3.20
C ALA A 187 -7.27 12.05 -2.40
N ALA A 188 -7.82 10.95 -2.92
CA ALA A 188 -8.84 10.16 -2.23
C ALA A 188 -8.34 9.59 -0.89
N SER A 189 -7.04 9.32 -0.77
CA SER A 189 -6.42 8.80 0.46
C SER A 189 -6.30 9.84 1.58
N SER A 190 -6.55 11.11 1.28
CA SER A 190 -6.51 12.21 2.26
C SER A 190 -7.65 12.19 3.28
N GLY A 191 -8.78 11.53 2.95
CA GLY A 191 -10.02 11.62 3.72
C GLY A 191 -10.81 12.93 3.53
N CYS A 192 -10.44 13.76 2.54
CA CYS A 192 -11.05 15.07 2.25
C CYS A 192 -11.45 15.24 0.78
N PHE A 193 -11.34 14.20 -0.03
CA PHE A 193 -11.58 14.24 -1.47
C PHE A 193 -12.93 13.61 -1.82
N ASN A 194 -13.68 14.25 -2.71
CA ASN A 194 -14.91 13.71 -3.25
C ASN A 194 -14.60 12.88 -4.50
N ILE A 195 -14.69 11.55 -4.36
CA ILE A 195 -14.36 10.59 -5.41
C ILE A 195 -15.39 10.53 -6.55
N THR A 196 -16.58 11.15 -6.37
CA THR A 196 -17.62 11.17 -7.39
C THR A 196 -17.38 12.27 -8.44
N ASN A 197 -17.02 13.46 -7.97
CA ASN A 197 -16.74 14.62 -8.86
C ASN A 197 -15.25 14.96 -8.97
N ASN A 198 -14.37 14.09 -8.48
CA ASN A 198 -12.92 14.20 -8.57
C ASN A 198 -12.38 15.56 -8.10
N SER A 199 -12.85 16.06 -6.97
CA SER A 199 -12.46 17.35 -6.40
C SER A 199 -12.35 17.30 -4.89
N TRP A 200 -11.61 18.27 -4.31
CA TRP A 200 -11.61 18.46 -2.86
C TRP A 200 -13.03 18.77 -2.38
N ASN A 201 -13.44 18.16 -1.26
CA ASN A 201 -14.77 18.36 -0.69
C ASN A 201 -14.83 19.71 0.05
N THR A 202 -15.11 20.78 -0.69
CA THR A 202 -15.07 22.17 -0.20
C THR A 202 -16.03 22.43 0.96
N ASP A 203 -17.23 21.82 0.94
CA ASP A 203 -18.23 22.02 2.00
C ASP A 203 -17.77 21.33 3.30
N PHE A 204 -17.22 20.13 3.17
CA PHE A 204 -16.61 19.41 4.30
C PHE A 204 -15.43 20.19 4.89
N LEU A 205 -14.51 20.65 4.04
CA LEU A 205 -13.34 21.44 4.47
C LEU A 205 -13.74 22.75 5.13
N LYS A 206 -14.72 23.46 4.56
CA LYS A 206 -15.26 24.71 5.13
C LYS A 206 -15.87 24.46 6.51
N SER A 207 -16.59 23.35 6.68
CA SER A 207 -17.19 22.98 7.98
C SER A 207 -16.15 22.63 9.06
N LEU A 208 -14.89 22.36 8.65
CA LEU A 208 -13.75 22.11 9.53
C LEU A 208 -12.84 23.36 9.66
N ASN A 209 -13.21 24.50 9.09
CA ASN A 209 -12.36 25.68 8.99
C ASN A 209 -10.97 25.41 8.36
N LEU A 210 -10.90 24.45 7.42
CA LEU A 210 -9.68 24.13 6.69
C LEU A 210 -9.70 24.77 5.30
N PRO A 211 -8.82 25.76 5.03
CA PRO A 211 -8.73 26.37 3.71
C PRO A 211 -8.28 25.37 2.64
N THR A 212 -8.93 25.40 1.49
CA THR A 212 -8.57 24.57 0.33
C THR A 212 -7.17 24.86 -0.21
N THR A 213 -6.61 26.02 0.08
CA THR A 213 -5.27 26.44 -0.30
C THR A 213 -4.16 25.56 0.27
N HIS A 214 -4.44 24.81 1.35
CA HIS A 214 -3.51 23.82 1.90
C HIS A 214 -3.48 22.51 1.14
N PHE A 215 -4.38 22.29 0.18
CA PHE A 215 -4.46 21.04 -0.57
C PHE A 215 -3.82 21.18 -1.95
N PRO A 216 -3.10 20.15 -2.45
CA PRO A 216 -2.42 20.21 -3.74
C PRO A 216 -3.41 20.26 -4.92
N PHE A 217 -2.94 20.71 -6.07
CA PHE A 217 -3.69 20.59 -7.32
C PHE A 217 -3.81 19.11 -7.72
N VAL A 218 -4.99 18.72 -8.17
CA VAL A 218 -5.28 17.34 -8.60
C VAL A 218 -5.17 17.23 -10.11
N SER A 219 -4.22 16.42 -10.56
CA SER A 219 -3.97 16.13 -11.98
C SER A 219 -4.72 14.87 -12.42
N GLU A 220 -4.82 14.66 -13.72
CA GLU A 220 -5.33 13.41 -14.29
C GLU A 220 -4.38 12.24 -14.00
N ASN A 221 -4.95 11.08 -13.76
CA ASN A 221 -4.17 9.86 -13.58
C ASN A 221 -3.37 9.51 -14.83
N CYS A 222 -2.23 8.87 -14.66
CA CYS A 222 -1.38 8.43 -15.76
C CYS A 222 -1.08 9.56 -16.77
N SER A 223 -0.95 10.81 -16.29
CA SER A 223 -0.51 11.96 -17.10
C SER A 223 0.96 12.29 -16.84
N VAL A 224 1.58 13.03 -17.73
CA VAL A 224 2.97 13.52 -17.54
C VAL A 224 2.95 14.73 -16.61
N ALA A 225 3.66 14.63 -15.48
CA ALA A 225 3.85 15.74 -14.55
C ALA A 225 4.95 16.71 -15.00
N GLY A 226 5.94 16.21 -15.71
CA GLY A 226 7.08 17.01 -16.21
C GLY A 226 8.20 16.14 -16.76
N MET A 227 9.34 16.77 -17.01
CA MET A 227 10.57 16.12 -17.45
C MET A 227 11.60 16.18 -16.33
N VAL A 228 12.42 15.14 -16.19
CA VAL A 228 13.54 15.16 -15.23
C VAL A 228 14.46 16.33 -15.53
N LYS A 229 14.80 17.10 -14.49
CA LYS A 229 15.79 18.18 -14.48
C LYS A 229 16.80 18.04 -13.35
N LYS A 230 16.48 17.23 -12.34
CA LYS A 230 17.29 17.09 -11.12
C LYS A 230 18.50 16.16 -11.32
N LEU A 231 18.43 15.23 -12.26
CA LEU A 231 19.43 14.17 -12.49
C LEU A 231 19.94 14.24 -13.92
N ASP A 232 21.19 14.67 -14.12
CA ASP A 232 21.80 14.81 -15.44
C ASP A 232 21.75 13.53 -16.28
N SER A 233 21.94 12.36 -15.63
CA SER A 233 21.88 11.05 -16.31
C SER A 233 20.48 10.70 -16.84
N LEU A 234 19.45 11.38 -16.40
CA LEU A 234 18.04 11.17 -16.77
C LEU A 234 17.38 12.45 -17.32
N ASP A 235 18.17 13.49 -17.58
CA ASP A 235 17.64 14.78 -18.05
C ASP A 235 16.75 14.61 -19.28
N GLY A 236 15.59 15.28 -19.25
CA GLY A 236 14.58 15.21 -20.32
C GLY A 236 13.72 13.94 -20.35
N VAL A 237 13.89 12.98 -19.43
CA VAL A 237 13.02 11.79 -19.35
C VAL A 237 11.67 12.21 -18.75
N PRO A 238 10.51 11.84 -19.36
CA PRO A 238 9.19 12.14 -18.82
C PRO A 238 8.97 11.44 -17.47
N VAL A 239 8.33 12.15 -16.53
CA VAL A 239 7.90 11.60 -15.23
C VAL A 239 6.38 11.67 -15.17
N SER A 240 5.71 10.56 -14.83
CA SER A 240 4.27 10.56 -14.62
C SER A 240 3.90 11.18 -13.27
N VAL A 241 2.68 11.71 -13.16
CA VAL A 241 2.08 12.03 -11.86
C VAL A 241 2.14 10.79 -10.96
N ALA A 242 2.46 10.98 -9.69
CA ALA A 242 2.55 9.87 -8.76
C ALA A 242 1.16 9.30 -8.43
N CYS A 243 1.10 8.00 -8.16
CA CYS A 243 -0.13 7.31 -7.80
C CYS A 243 0.01 6.55 -6.47
N GLY A 244 -1.13 6.17 -5.87
CA GLY A 244 -1.14 5.40 -4.62
C GLY A 244 -0.61 3.97 -4.79
N ASP A 245 0.14 3.50 -3.80
CA ASP A 245 0.80 2.17 -3.79
C ASP A 245 -0.17 0.99 -3.93
N ASN A 246 -1.36 1.09 -3.35
CA ASN A 246 -2.39 0.05 -3.47
C ASN A 246 -2.88 -0.10 -4.91
N GLN A 247 -3.16 1.01 -5.60
CA GLN A 247 -3.59 1.03 -6.99
C GLN A 247 -2.46 0.60 -7.93
N ALA A 248 -1.25 1.07 -7.67
CA ALA A 248 -0.06 0.65 -8.41
C ALA A 248 0.19 -0.86 -8.24
N SER A 249 0.12 -1.38 -7.02
CA SER A 249 0.26 -2.81 -6.74
C SER A 249 -0.80 -3.65 -7.46
N PHE A 250 -2.05 -3.18 -7.50
CA PHE A 250 -3.10 -3.84 -8.27
C PHE A 250 -2.79 -3.84 -9.77
N ALA A 251 -2.42 -2.69 -10.33
CA ALA A 251 -2.07 -2.56 -11.75
C ALA A 251 -0.82 -3.36 -12.13
N GLY A 252 0.15 -3.48 -11.21
CA GLY A 252 1.37 -4.27 -11.39
C GLY A 252 1.19 -5.76 -11.15
N SER A 253 0.03 -6.23 -10.69
CA SER A 253 -0.22 -7.64 -10.37
C SER A 253 -1.27 -8.29 -11.27
N VAL A 254 -2.22 -7.51 -11.81
CA VAL A 254 -3.46 -8.01 -12.40
C VAL A 254 -3.53 -7.67 -13.90
N ASP A 255 -3.57 -8.71 -14.74
CA ASP A 255 -3.70 -8.58 -16.20
C ASP A 255 -5.14 -8.42 -16.69
N ASP A 256 -6.11 -8.92 -15.92
CA ASP A 256 -7.54 -8.83 -16.21
C ASP A 256 -8.32 -8.31 -15.00
N PRO A 257 -8.41 -6.98 -14.82
CA PRO A 257 -9.07 -6.36 -13.67
C PRO A 257 -10.52 -6.78 -13.47
N LYS A 258 -11.26 -6.99 -14.57
CA LYS A 258 -12.71 -7.30 -14.52
C LYS A 258 -13.00 -8.70 -14.00
N ASN A 259 -12.07 -9.64 -14.15
CA ASN A 259 -12.27 -11.04 -13.78
C ASN A 259 -11.40 -11.48 -12.59
N SER A 260 -10.61 -10.57 -12.04
CA SER A 260 -9.63 -10.91 -10.99
C SER A 260 -10.01 -10.36 -9.62
N ILE A 261 -9.56 -11.10 -8.59
CA ILE A 261 -9.40 -10.62 -7.22
C ILE A 261 -7.92 -10.69 -6.89
N LEU A 262 -7.36 -9.62 -6.34
CA LEU A 262 -6.00 -9.58 -5.81
C LEU A 262 -6.00 -9.76 -4.30
N VAL A 263 -5.25 -10.72 -3.80
CA VAL A 263 -4.89 -10.85 -2.38
C VAL A 263 -3.40 -10.52 -2.24
N ASN A 264 -3.10 -9.44 -1.54
CA ASN A 264 -1.73 -8.99 -1.29
C ASN A 264 -1.40 -9.15 0.19
N VAL A 265 -0.33 -9.90 0.51
CA VAL A 265 0.15 -10.12 1.87
C VAL A 265 1.61 -9.72 1.99
N GLY A 266 1.81 -8.54 2.57
CA GLY A 266 3.08 -8.06 3.08
C GLY A 266 3.09 -8.09 4.61
N THR A 267 3.51 -7.02 5.26
CA THR A 267 3.38 -6.83 6.71
C THR A 267 1.91 -6.80 7.15
N GLY A 268 1.07 -6.12 6.39
CA GLY A 268 -0.40 -6.21 6.46
C GLY A 268 -0.96 -7.13 5.37
N GLY A 269 -2.28 -7.27 5.33
CA GLY A 269 -3.00 -7.96 4.28
C GLY A 269 -4.06 -7.06 3.66
N GLN A 270 -4.26 -7.19 2.35
CA GLN A 270 -5.31 -6.49 1.60
C GLN A 270 -5.92 -7.40 0.56
N ILE A 271 -7.22 -7.27 0.34
CA ILE A 271 -7.92 -7.85 -0.78
C ILE A 271 -8.51 -6.73 -1.63
N SER A 272 -8.37 -6.81 -2.94
CA SER A 272 -8.84 -5.78 -3.87
C SER A 272 -9.53 -6.38 -5.08
N ALA A 273 -10.62 -5.75 -5.53
CA ALA A 273 -11.32 -6.10 -6.75
C ALA A 273 -11.74 -4.84 -7.50
N PHE A 274 -11.56 -4.83 -8.82
CA PHE A 274 -11.98 -3.72 -9.67
C PHE A 274 -13.50 -3.72 -9.86
N VAL A 275 -14.12 -2.53 -9.82
CA VAL A 275 -15.52 -2.28 -10.17
C VAL A 275 -15.63 -1.04 -11.05
N PRO A 276 -16.49 -1.06 -12.12
CA PRO A 276 -16.60 0.07 -13.03
C PRO A 276 -17.34 1.25 -12.41
N ASN A 277 -18.23 1.01 -11.46
CA ASN A 277 -19.09 2.02 -10.85
C ASN A 277 -18.84 2.12 -9.35
N LEU A 278 -19.20 3.27 -8.79
CA LEU A 278 -19.14 3.51 -7.35
C LEU A 278 -20.18 2.64 -6.64
N HIS A 279 -19.73 1.85 -5.69
CA HIS A 279 -20.58 1.04 -4.81
C HIS A 279 -20.50 1.61 -3.40
N GLN A 280 -21.63 2.00 -2.81
CA GLN A 280 -21.65 2.37 -1.39
C GLN A 280 -21.54 1.12 -0.54
N ASN A 281 -20.55 1.08 0.36
CA ASN A 281 -20.39 0.01 1.33
C ASN A 281 -19.70 0.54 2.59
N GLU A 282 -20.30 0.28 3.75
CA GLU A 282 -19.74 0.70 5.04
C GLU A 282 -18.55 -0.17 5.49
N SER A 283 -18.39 -1.35 4.92
CA SER A 283 -17.41 -2.35 5.38
C SER A 283 -16.11 -2.36 4.56
N LEU A 284 -16.16 -1.86 3.31
CA LEU A 284 -15.04 -1.84 2.38
C LEU A 284 -14.57 -0.40 2.12
N ASP A 285 -13.28 -0.23 1.88
CA ASP A 285 -12.77 1.02 1.31
C ASP A 285 -13.06 1.03 -0.19
N ILE A 286 -13.49 2.19 -0.71
CA ILE A 286 -13.66 2.41 -2.14
C ILE A 286 -12.59 3.40 -2.57
N ARG A 287 -11.76 3.01 -3.52
CA ARG A 287 -10.61 3.80 -3.98
C ARG A 287 -10.68 4.01 -5.48
N PRO A 288 -10.49 5.24 -5.99
CA PRO A 288 -10.35 5.45 -7.43
C PRO A 288 -9.23 4.56 -7.99
N PHE A 289 -9.44 4.02 -9.19
CA PHE A 289 -8.40 3.26 -9.89
C PHE A 289 -7.62 4.18 -10.86
N LEU A 290 -6.54 3.68 -11.44
CA LEU A 290 -5.67 4.42 -12.39
C LEU A 290 -6.33 4.64 -13.77
N SER A 291 -7.38 3.88 -14.08
CA SER A 291 -8.31 4.14 -15.19
C SER A 291 -9.67 4.55 -14.63
N ASP A 292 -10.68 4.64 -15.49
CA ASP A 292 -12.06 4.78 -15.02
C ASP A 292 -12.45 3.60 -14.12
N GLY A 293 -13.27 3.88 -13.10
CA GLY A 293 -13.69 2.91 -12.12
C GLY A 293 -12.93 2.98 -10.79
N TYR A 294 -13.14 1.95 -9.97
CA TYR A 294 -12.73 1.94 -8.57
C TYR A 294 -12.21 0.57 -8.17
N LEU A 295 -11.47 0.53 -7.08
CA LEU A 295 -11.14 -0.70 -6.35
C LEU A 295 -12.03 -0.77 -5.09
N LEU A 296 -12.71 -1.89 -4.90
CA LEU A 296 -13.22 -2.30 -3.60
C LEU A 296 -12.06 -2.93 -2.83
N VAL A 297 -11.78 -2.43 -1.64
CA VAL A 297 -10.60 -2.84 -0.87
C VAL A 297 -11.02 -3.25 0.53
N GLY A 298 -10.73 -4.49 0.89
CA GLY A 298 -10.70 -4.95 2.27
C GLY A 298 -9.28 -4.75 2.82
N ALA A 299 -9.10 -3.76 3.70
CA ALA A 299 -7.79 -3.38 4.22
C ALA A 299 -7.73 -3.47 5.75
N GLY A 300 -6.51 -3.47 6.28
CA GLY A 300 -6.27 -3.49 7.73
C GLY A 300 -6.18 -4.88 8.31
N LEU A 301 -6.02 -5.89 7.47
CA LEU A 301 -5.81 -7.27 7.89
C LEU A 301 -4.41 -7.47 8.47
N CYS A 302 -4.34 -8.28 9.50
CA CYS A 302 -3.09 -8.68 10.13
C CYS A 302 -2.42 -9.80 9.30
N GLY A 303 -1.74 -9.45 8.21
CA GLY A 303 -1.03 -10.42 7.37
C GLY A 303 0.27 -10.95 8.01
N GLY A 304 1.40 -10.68 7.39
CA GLY A 304 2.72 -11.14 7.85
C GLY A 304 3.10 -10.67 9.27
N ARG A 305 2.49 -9.56 9.77
CA ARG A 305 2.73 -9.09 11.15
C ARG A 305 2.30 -10.13 12.20
N SER A 306 1.12 -10.73 12.02
CA SER A 306 0.65 -11.75 12.99
C SER A 306 1.52 -12.99 12.96
N TYR A 307 1.96 -13.43 11.78
CA TYR A 307 2.88 -14.55 11.66
C TYR A 307 4.27 -14.24 12.24
N ARG A 308 4.74 -13.00 12.08
CA ARG A 308 5.95 -12.50 12.73
C ARG A 308 5.84 -12.54 14.25
N SER A 309 4.67 -12.20 14.83
CA SER A 309 4.45 -12.27 16.28
C SER A 309 4.59 -13.71 16.81
N LEU A 310 4.05 -14.70 16.08
CA LEU A 310 4.27 -16.11 16.43
C LEU A 310 5.75 -16.49 16.34
N LYS A 311 6.46 -16.07 15.28
CA LYS A 311 7.91 -16.28 15.16
C LYS A 311 8.66 -15.71 16.35
N HIS A 312 8.37 -14.47 16.74
CA HIS A 312 9.03 -13.83 17.89
C HIS A 312 8.73 -14.57 19.20
N PHE A 313 7.50 -15.04 19.39
CA PHE A 313 7.13 -15.83 20.55
C PHE A 313 7.97 -17.11 20.65
N VAL A 314 8.13 -17.84 19.54
CA VAL A 314 8.99 -19.04 19.49
C VAL A 314 10.46 -18.69 19.76
N GLN A 315 10.96 -17.58 19.24
CA GLN A 315 12.31 -17.09 19.53
C GLN A 315 12.50 -16.77 21.03
N GLN A 316 11.53 -16.11 21.65
CA GLN A 316 11.57 -15.82 23.09
C GLN A 316 11.58 -17.09 23.94
N ILE A 317 10.85 -18.14 23.56
CA ILE A 317 10.91 -19.43 24.23
C ILE A 317 12.35 -20.00 24.12
N GLY A 318 12.92 -20.00 22.90
CA GLY A 318 14.29 -20.45 22.67
C GLY A 318 15.30 -19.73 23.56
N GLN A 319 15.22 -18.41 23.65
CA GLN A 319 16.11 -17.59 24.46
C GLN A 319 15.88 -17.79 25.97
N SER A 320 14.64 -17.67 26.41
CA SER A 320 14.34 -17.61 27.86
C SER A 320 14.34 -18.98 28.55
N VAL A 321 14.01 -20.04 27.80
CA VAL A 321 13.88 -21.40 28.34
C VAL A 321 15.13 -22.23 28.06
N PHE A 322 15.71 -22.10 26.86
CA PHE A 322 16.80 -22.96 26.40
C PHE A 322 18.15 -22.24 26.26
N GLY A 323 18.21 -20.92 26.54
CA GLY A 323 19.45 -20.13 26.46
C GLY A 323 20.03 -20.01 25.04
N ILE A 324 19.19 -20.16 24.00
CA ILE A 324 19.61 -20.07 22.61
C ILE A 324 19.82 -18.61 22.24
N GLU A 325 21.05 -18.22 21.88
CA GLU A 325 21.34 -16.85 21.44
C GLU A 325 20.70 -16.51 20.09
N PRO A 326 20.20 -15.26 19.91
CA PRO A 326 19.42 -14.85 18.73
C PRO A 326 20.17 -14.88 17.40
N ASN A 327 21.50 -14.91 17.43
CA ASN A 327 22.35 -14.59 16.28
C ASN A 327 22.65 -15.74 15.30
N GLN A 328 22.06 -16.90 15.47
CA GLN A 328 22.28 -18.02 14.55
C GLN A 328 20.97 -18.44 13.86
N ASN A 329 20.81 -18.05 12.59
CA ASN A 329 19.80 -18.57 11.64
C ASN A 329 18.31 -18.26 11.90
N THR A 330 17.97 -16.99 12.18
CA THR A 330 16.54 -16.61 12.31
C THR A 330 15.74 -16.62 10.98
N SER A 331 16.40 -16.66 9.82
CA SER A 331 15.75 -16.84 8.52
C SER A 331 15.09 -18.22 8.36
N ASP A 332 15.65 -19.24 8.96
CA ASP A 332 15.16 -20.62 8.88
C ASP A 332 13.92 -20.86 9.73
N LEU A 333 13.65 -20.00 10.72
CA LEU A 333 12.48 -20.20 11.60
C LEU A 333 11.13 -20.03 10.87
N TYR A 334 11.03 -19.16 9.87
CA TYR A 334 9.83 -19.10 9.03
C TYR A 334 9.66 -20.38 8.20
N LEU A 335 10.75 -20.91 7.68
CA LEU A 335 10.73 -22.16 6.93
C LEU A 335 10.30 -23.32 7.84
N ILE A 336 10.86 -23.41 9.04
CA ILE A 336 10.50 -24.44 10.05
C ILE A 336 9.01 -24.33 10.42
N LEU A 337 8.52 -23.14 10.74
CA LEU A 337 7.11 -22.93 11.08
C LEU A 337 6.19 -23.31 9.91
N ASN A 338 6.58 -23.00 8.67
CA ASN A 338 5.81 -23.37 7.48
C ASN A 338 5.80 -24.90 7.28
N GLN A 339 6.92 -25.59 7.49
CA GLN A 339 7.00 -27.04 7.41
C GLN A 339 6.14 -27.71 8.48
N LEU A 340 6.22 -27.25 9.73
CA LEU A 340 5.40 -27.76 10.82
C LEU A 340 3.90 -27.53 10.53
N ALA A 341 3.54 -26.35 10.01
CA ALA A 341 2.16 -26.06 9.63
C ALA A 341 1.67 -26.93 8.46
N ASP A 342 2.52 -27.24 7.47
CA ASP A 342 2.14 -28.09 6.31
C ASP A 342 1.92 -29.56 6.71
N CYS A 343 2.53 -30.02 7.81
CA CYS A 343 2.30 -31.36 8.37
C CYS A 343 0.94 -31.49 9.09
N ILE A 344 0.31 -30.39 9.48
CA ILE A 344 -0.99 -30.43 10.19
C ILE A 344 -2.12 -30.54 9.15
N PRO A 345 -3.14 -31.39 9.40
CA PRO A 345 -4.33 -31.47 8.55
C PRO A 345 -5.08 -30.15 8.45
N GLY A 346 -5.89 -29.99 7.40
CA GLY A 346 -6.78 -28.84 7.27
C GLY A 346 -7.70 -28.66 8.48
N GLU A 347 -8.11 -27.42 8.73
CA GLU A 347 -8.90 -27.00 9.89
C GLU A 347 -8.19 -27.21 11.25
N SER A 348 -6.85 -27.41 11.21
CA SER A 348 -5.97 -27.49 12.39
C SER A 348 -6.53 -28.35 13.54
N GLU A 349 -7.21 -29.47 13.20
CA GLU A 349 -7.87 -30.36 14.16
C GLU A 349 -8.74 -29.62 15.20
N GLY A 350 -9.46 -28.59 14.73
CA GLY A 350 -10.38 -27.79 15.54
C GLY A 350 -9.77 -26.56 16.22
N LEU A 351 -8.43 -26.38 16.20
CA LEU A 351 -7.81 -25.17 16.69
C LEU A 351 -8.06 -24.02 15.70
N ARG A 352 -8.65 -22.92 16.16
CA ARG A 352 -8.99 -21.74 15.36
C ARG A 352 -8.26 -20.51 15.88
N CYS A 353 -7.81 -19.65 14.95
CA CYS A 353 -7.18 -18.38 15.28
C CYS A 353 -7.93 -17.21 14.63
N GLU A 354 -8.22 -16.18 15.44
CA GLU A 354 -8.58 -14.85 14.97
C GLU A 354 -7.31 -13.97 15.04
N PRO A 355 -6.62 -13.68 13.91
CA PRO A 355 -5.26 -13.14 13.95
C PRO A 355 -5.19 -11.61 14.11
N ILE A 356 -6.20 -10.97 14.71
CA ILE A 356 -6.29 -9.50 14.83
C ILE A 356 -5.57 -9.04 16.11
N PHE A 357 -4.25 -9.24 16.17
CA PHE A 357 -3.45 -8.95 17.39
C PHE A 357 -3.31 -7.46 17.69
N GLY A 358 -3.34 -6.61 16.66
CA GLY A 358 -3.21 -5.17 16.80
C GLY A 358 -4.51 -4.37 16.67
N GLY A 359 -5.65 -5.05 16.67
CA GLY A 359 -6.94 -4.42 16.38
C GLY A 359 -7.13 -4.14 14.87
N SER A 360 -8.25 -3.56 14.53
CA SER A 360 -8.56 -3.10 13.18
C SER A 360 -8.91 -1.60 13.19
N ARG A 361 -8.96 -0.96 12.00
CA ARG A 361 -9.38 0.45 11.89
C ARG A 361 -10.78 0.73 12.46
N LYS A 362 -11.67 -0.26 12.40
CA LYS A 362 -13.05 -0.15 12.91
C LYS A 362 -13.18 -0.58 14.36
N GLN A 363 -12.32 -1.50 14.80
CA GLN A 363 -12.30 -2.07 16.14
C GLN A 363 -10.86 -2.07 16.69
N PRO A 364 -10.33 -0.92 17.10
CA PRO A 364 -8.93 -0.79 17.55
C PRO A 364 -8.63 -1.61 18.82
N ASP A 365 -9.65 -1.90 19.61
CA ASP A 365 -9.54 -2.65 20.87
C ASP A 365 -9.70 -4.16 20.70
N ARG A 366 -10.08 -4.65 19.50
CA ARG A 366 -10.16 -6.09 19.21
C ARG A 366 -8.77 -6.71 19.31
N ARG A 367 -8.70 -7.90 19.90
CA ARG A 367 -7.44 -8.66 20.05
C ARG A 367 -7.59 -10.05 19.44
N GLY A 368 -6.45 -10.66 19.13
CA GLY A 368 -6.42 -12.01 18.60
C GLY A 368 -6.86 -13.05 19.61
N ILE A 369 -7.46 -14.14 19.13
CA ILE A 369 -8.00 -15.23 19.94
C ILE A 369 -7.56 -16.55 19.32
N TRP A 370 -7.13 -17.49 20.17
CA TRP A 370 -7.12 -18.92 19.85
C TRP A 370 -8.23 -19.62 20.62
N SER A 371 -9.00 -20.45 19.93
CA SER A 371 -10.11 -21.21 20.49
C SER A 371 -10.08 -22.66 20.00
N GLY A 372 -10.70 -23.58 20.73
CA GLY A 372 -10.72 -25.00 20.37
C GLY A 372 -9.43 -25.75 20.75
N ILE A 373 -8.68 -25.25 21.75
CA ILE A 373 -7.47 -25.91 22.26
C ILE A 373 -7.84 -27.25 22.91
N SER A 374 -7.09 -28.30 22.58
CA SER A 374 -7.15 -29.63 23.15
C SER A 374 -5.72 -30.15 23.44
N GLU A 375 -5.59 -31.25 24.16
CA GLU A 375 -4.29 -31.87 24.41
C GLU A 375 -3.58 -32.33 23.11
N THR A 376 -4.34 -32.69 22.07
CA THR A 376 -3.80 -33.20 20.82
C THR A 376 -3.37 -32.09 19.88
N ASN A 377 -4.02 -30.91 19.89
CA ASN A 377 -3.72 -29.82 18.98
C ASN A 377 -2.89 -28.67 19.62
N PHE A 378 -2.43 -28.85 20.86
CA PHE A 378 -1.57 -27.88 21.54
C PHE A 378 -0.11 -28.02 21.14
N THR A 379 0.18 -27.85 19.84
CA THR A 379 1.53 -27.92 19.28
C THR A 379 1.83 -26.70 18.42
N ILE A 380 3.12 -26.38 18.28
CA ILE A 380 3.56 -25.21 17.47
C ILE A 380 3.11 -25.31 16.00
N GLY A 381 3.02 -26.53 15.45
CA GLY A 381 2.51 -26.77 14.11
C GLY A 381 1.04 -26.36 13.97
N HIS A 382 0.20 -26.74 14.96
CA HIS A 382 -1.21 -26.35 14.99
C HIS A 382 -1.40 -24.85 15.17
N PHE A 383 -0.61 -24.21 16.04
CA PHE A 383 -0.65 -22.75 16.19
C PHE A 383 -0.25 -22.03 14.92
N ALA A 384 0.80 -22.48 14.23
CA ALA A 384 1.22 -21.91 12.96
C ALA A 384 0.17 -22.12 11.86
N ARG A 385 -0.40 -23.32 11.77
CA ARG A 385 -1.44 -23.67 10.78
C ARG A 385 -2.72 -22.87 11.02
N SER A 386 -3.26 -22.89 12.23
CA SER A 386 -4.50 -22.17 12.57
C SER A 386 -4.37 -20.66 12.37
N LEU A 387 -3.19 -20.09 12.60
CA LEU A 387 -2.92 -18.66 12.34
C LEU A 387 -3.00 -18.35 10.84
N LEU A 388 -2.39 -19.20 9.98
CA LEU A 388 -2.44 -19.01 8.52
C LEU A 388 -3.86 -19.20 7.97
N GLU A 389 -4.60 -20.17 8.49
CA GLU A 389 -6.02 -20.40 8.17
C GLU A 389 -6.90 -19.23 8.66
N GLY A 390 -6.58 -18.66 9.82
CA GLY A 390 -7.22 -17.45 10.34
C GLY A 390 -7.02 -16.25 9.44
N ILE A 391 -5.80 -16.05 8.90
CA ILE A 391 -5.53 -15.00 7.90
C ILE A 391 -6.36 -15.24 6.63
N ALA A 392 -6.45 -16.47 6.15
CA ALA A 392 -7.27 -16.81 4.98
C ALA A 392 -8.78 -16.58 5.24
N ASN A 393 -9.27 -16.87 6.45
CA ASN A 393 -10.65 -16.58 6.86
C ASN A 393 -10.95 -15.07 6.85
N GLU A 394 -10.05 -14.23 7.32
CA GLU A 394 -10.24 -12.76 7.27
C GLU A 394 -10.37 -12.26 5.82
N PHE A 395 -9.61 -12.82 4.87
CA PHE A 395 -9.78 -12.52 3.44
C PHE A 395 -11.14 -12.97 2.92
N ASP A 396 -11.61 -14.15 3.30
CA ASP A 396 -12.93 -14.63 2.88
C ASP A 396 -14.06 -13.76 3.44
N VAL A 397 -13.97 -13.29 4.69
CA VAL A 397 -14.93 -12.33 5.25
C VAL A 397 -15.07 -11.09 4.35
N PHE A 398 -13.96 -10.51 3.90
CA PHE A 398 -14.01 -9.37 2.98
C PHE A 398 -14.52 -9.75 1.59
N HIS A 399 -14.17 -10.93 1.08
CA HIS A 399 -14.68 -11.44 -0.19
C HIS A 399 -16.21 -11.59 -0.16
N GLN A 400 -16.76 -12.15 0.93
CA GLN A 400 -18.21 -12.24 1.11
C GLN A 400 -18.87 -10.86 1.22
N GLN A 401 -18.22 -9.89 1.82
CA GLN A 401 -18.70 -8.51 1.86
C GLN A 401 -18.70 -7.88 0.46
N MET A 402 -17.67 -8.12 -0.36
CA MET A 402 -17.64 -7.69 -1.77
C MET A 402 -18.78 -8.29 -2.57
N LYS A 403 -19.06 -9.59 -2.43
CA LYS A 403 -20.22 -10.24 -3.07
C LYS A 403 -21.56 -9.63 -2.65
N ARG A 404 -21.74 -9.39 -1.35
CA ARG A 404 -22.96 -8.71 -0.84
C ARG A 404 -23.11 -7.29 -1.36
N SER A 405 -22.04 -6.62 -1.71
CA SER A 405 -22.01 -5.29 -2.34
C SER A 405 -22.25 -5.33 -3.85
N GLY A 406 -22.56 -6.49 -4.42
CA GLY A 406 -22.86 -6.65 -5.85
C GLY A 406 -21.62 -6.92 -6.72
N LEU A 407 -20.46 -7.32 -6.12
CA LEU A 407 -19.34 -7.77 -6.93
C LEU A 407 -19.75 -9.05 -7.70
N SER A 408 -19.68 -8.98 -9.03
CA SER A 408 -19.91 -10.16 -9.90
C SER A 408 -18.86 -11.23 -9.61
N GLU A 409 -19.17 -12.47 -9.92
CA GLU A 409 -18.26 -13.58 -9.79
C GLU A 409 -16.91 -13.32 -10.50
N ARG A 410 -15.82 -13.66 -9.84
CA ARG A 410 -14.47 -13.54 -10.36
C ARG A 410 -13.87 -14.92 -10.56
N THR A 411 -13.28 -15.14 -11.72
CA THR A 411 -12.73 -16.44 -12.11
C THR A 411 -11.23 -16.56 -11.84
N LYS A 412 -10.57 -15.46 -11.49
CA LYS A 412 -9.13 -15.40 -11.30
C LYS A 412 -8.77 -14.87 -9.91
N LEU A 413 -8.03 -15.67 -9.16
CA LEU A 413 -7.44 -15.26 -7.89
C LEU A 413 -5.95 -14.96 -8.12
N VAL A 414 -5.53 -13.74 -7.85
CA VAL A 414 -4.14 -13.31 -7.95
C VAL A 414 -3.56 -13.14 -6.56
N GLY A 415 -2.38 -13.69 -6.33
CA GLY A 415 -1.65 -13.56 -5.07
C GLY A 415 -0.37 -12.75 -5.25
N ALA A 416 -0.16 -11.74 -4.39
CA ALA A 416 1.02 -10.88 -4.40
C ALA A 416 1.62 -10.69 -3.01
N GLY A 417 2.82 -10.14 -2.96
CA GLY A 417 3.56 -9.89 -1.72
C GLY A 417 4.32 -11.09 -1.17
N ASN A 418 5.34 -10.80 -0.37
CA ASN A 418 6.25 -11.82 0.17
C ASN A 418 5.56 -12.83 1.10
N GLY A 419 4.49 -12.42 1.80
CA GLY A 419 3.71 -13.33 2.66
C GLY A 419 3.03 -14.44 1.87
N ILE A 420 2.55 -14.15 0.66
CA ILE A 420 2.01 -15.15 -0.26
C ILE A 420 3.14 -15.97 -0.88
N ARG A 421 4.12 -15.31 -1.51
CA ARG A 421 5.18 -15.97 -2.28
C ARG A 421 5.97 -17.00 -1.49
N ARG A 422 6.21 -16.73 -0.20
CA ARG A 422 7.05 -17.57 0.68
C ARG A 422 6.26 -18.54 1.56
N ASN A 423 4.92 -18.56 1.46
CA ASN A 423 4.09 -19.41 2.34
C ASN A 423 3.03 -20.20 1.57
N ARG A 424 3.43 -21.43 1.18
CA ARG A 424 2.54 -22.34 0.45
C ARG A 424 1.30 -22.75 1.26
N VAL A 425 1.41 -22.83 2.59
CA VAL A 425 0.26 -23.16 3.46
C VAL A 425 -0.78 -22.06 3.38
N LEU A 426 -0.36 -20.80 3.45
CA LEU A 426 -1.26 -19.65 3.31
C LEU A 426 -1.90 -19.61 1.90
N GLN A 427 -1.12 -19.89 0.83
CA GLN A 427 -1.66 -19.99 -0.52
C GLN A 427 -2.78 -21.03 -0.59
N LYS A 428 -2.52 -22.26 -0.16
CA LYS A 428 -3.50 -23.36 -0.15
C LYS A 428 -4.75 -23.02 0.68
N SER A 429 -4.56 -22.38 1.84
CA SER A 429 -5.68 -21.99 2.70
C SER A 429 -6.57 -20.93 2.04
N ILE A 430 -5.98 -19.95 1.33
CA ILE A 430 -6.74 -18.96 0.57
C ILE A 430 -7.40 -19.59 -0.66
N GLU A 431 -6.68 -20.43 -1.42
CA GLU A 431 -7.25 -21.18 -2.58
C GLU A 431 -8.48 -21.99 -2.17
N SER A 432 -8.41 -22.69 -1.03
CA SER A 432 -9.53 -23.45 -0.48
C SER A 432 -10.73 -22.57 -0.17
N LYS A 433 -10.54 -21.40 0.46
CA LYS A 433 -11.63 -20.47 0.81
C LYS A 433 -12.29 -19.84 -0.42
N PHE A 434 -11.50 -19.55 -1.44
CA PHE A 434 -11.99 -18.93 -2.68
C PHE A 434 -12.41 -19.96 -3.74
N SER A 435 -12.21 -21.25 -3.49
CA SER A 435 -12.44 -22.35 -4.45
C SER A 435 -11.79 -22.09 -5.81
N THR A 436 -10.65 -21.40 -5.82
CA THR A 436 -9.97 -20.94 -7.05
C THR A 436 -8.47 -21.03 -6.85
N SER A 437 -7.78 -21.61 -7.82
CA SER A 437 -6.32 -21.67 -7.84
C SER A 437 -5.69 -20.28 -7.95
N MET A 438 -4.65 -20.03 -7.16
CA MET A 438 -3.96 -18.73 -7.11
C MET A 438 -2.93 -18.62 -8.24
N SER A 439 -2.97 -17.51 -8.95
CA SER A 439 -1.97 -17.08 -9.93
C SER A 439 -1.01 -16.11 -9.27
N ILE A 440 0.30 -16.37 -9.33
CA ILE A 440 1.33 -15.52 -8.72
C ILE A 440 2.14 -14.86 -9.84
N PRO A 441 2.26 -13.53 -9.91
CA PRO A 441 3.09 -12.85 -10.89
C PRO A 441 4.55 -13.36 -10.83
N ILE A 442 5.22 -13.51 -11.98
CA ILE A 442 6.64 -13.94 -12.00
C ILE A 442 7.59 -12.86 -11.48
N HIS A 443 7.23 -11.59 -11.60
CA HIS A 443 7.98 -10.46 -11.05
C HIS A 443 7.59 -10.19 -9.60
N THR A 444 8.43 -9.46 -8.90
CA THR A 444 8.22 -8.91 -7.56
C THR A 444 8.17 -7.37 -7.65
N GLU A 445 8.02 -6.68 -6.51
CA GLU A 445 7.89 -5.21 -6.45
C GLU A 445 6.71 -4.69 -7.28
N GLU A 446 5.57 -5.29 -7.05
CA GLU A 446 4.36 -5.08 -7.86
C GLU A 446 3.94 -3.61 -7.92
N ALA A 447 4.13 -2.84 -6.84
CA ALA A 447 3.81 -1.42 -6.81
C ALA A 447 4.74 -0.61 -7.73
N ALA A 448 6.05 -0.87 -7.69
CA ALA A 448 7.01 -0.23 -8.58
C ALA A 448 6.75 -0.61 -10.05
N VAL A 449 6.38 -1.89 -10.32
CA VAL A 449 5.96 -2.32 -11.66
C VAL A 449 4.72 -1.54 -12.11
N GLY A 450 3.69 -1.43 -11.28
CA GLY A 450 2.49 -0.67 -11.60
C GLY A 450 2.78 0.81 -11.88
N ALA A 451 3.70 1.42 -11.14
CA ALA A 451 4.18 2.77 -11.42
C ALA A 451 4.86 2.88 -12.80
N ALA A 452 5.73 1.92 -13.17
CA ALA A 452 6.34 1.88 -14.50
C ALA A 452 5.29 1.73 -15.61
N LEU A 453 4.26 0.91 -15.39
CA LEU A 453 3.13 0.78 -16.32
C LEU A 453 2.32 2.09 -16.42
N SER A 454 2.11 2.80 -15.30
CA SER A 454 1.48 4.14 -15.31
C SER A 454 2.26 5.12 -16.16
N ALA A 455 3.60 5.14 -16.05
CA ALA A 455 4.45 5.97 -16.91
C ALA A 455 4.36 5.58 -18.41
N SER A 456 4.15 4.30 -18.72
CA SER A 456 3.95 3.86 -20.10
C SER A 456 2.66 4.40 -20.72
N VAL A 457 1.61 4.52 -19.89
CA VAL A 457 0.35 5.17 -20.32
C VAL A 457 0.54 6.68 -20.43
N ALA A 458 1.14 7.31 -19.42
CA ALA A 458 1.39 8.77 -19.42
C ALA A 458 2.15 9.25 -20.67
N THR A 459 3.07 8.42 -21.20
CA THR A 459 3.88 8.74 -22.38
C THR A 459 3.26 8.25 -23.70
N GLY A 460 2.01 7.75 -23.68
CA GLY A 460 1.30 7.28 -24.86
C GLY A 460 1.84 5.98 -25.47
N TYR A 461 2.58 5.17 -24.69
CA TYR A 461 3.02 3.86 -25.16
C TYR A 461 1.85 2.85 -25.14
N PHE A 462 0.98 2.93 -24.15
CA PHE A 462 -0.32 2.26 -24.07
C PHE A 462 -1.45 3.28 -23.91
N GLU A 463 -2.63 2.92 -24.39
CA GLU A 463 -3.83 3.76 -24.23
C GLU A 463 -4.35 3.72 -22.78
N THR A 464 -4.33 2.55 -22.16
CA THR A 464 -4.84 2.36 -20.80
C THR A 464 -3.90 1.53 -19.93
N ILE A 465 -4.04 1.70 -18.62
CA ILE A 465 -3.32 0.88 -17.63
C ILE A 465 -3.73 -0.60 -17.70
N VAL A 466 -4.94 -0.89 -18.17
CA VAL A 466 -5.44 -2.25 -18.37
C VAL A 466 -4.71 -2.91 -19.54
N ASP A 467 -4.51 -2.19 -20.65
CA ASP A 467 -3.75 -2.69 -21.80
C ASP A 467 -2.28 -2.92 -21.44
N ALA A 468 -1.69 -2.00 -20.68
CA ALA A 468 -0.33 -2.14 -20.17
C ALA A 468 -0.19 -3.40 -19.29
N GLY A 469 -1.10 -3.61 -18.36
CA GLY A 469 -1.14 -4.79 -17.49
C GLY A 469 -1.31 -6.10 -18.27
N LYS A 470 -2.26 -6.16 -19.19
CA LYS A 470 -2.51 -7.31 -20.05
C LYS A 470 -1.29 -7.64 -20.93
N HIS A 471 -0.57 -6.63 -21.40
CA HIS A 471 0.64 -6.81 -22.19
C HIS A 471 1.80 -7.32 -21.34
N PHE A 472 1.97 -6.83 -20.11
CA PHE A 472 3.18 -7.03 -19.30
C PHE A 472 3.09 -8.20 -18.34
N ILE A 473 1.95 -8.36 -17.61
CA ILE A 473 1.88 -9.28 -16.48
C ILE A 473 1.86 -10.74 -16.95
N ARG A 474 2.71 -11.54 -16.33
CA ARG A 474 2.79 -12.99 -16.53
C ARG A 474 2.80 -13.67 -15.17
N TYR A 475 2.23 -14.86 -15.10
CA TYR A 475 2.13 -15.65 -13.87
C TYR A 475 3.05 -16.88 -13.93
N GLN A 476 3.44 -17.33 -12.75
CA GLN A 476 4.22 -18.56 -12.61
C GLN A 476 3.40 -19.74 -13.18
N THR A 477 4.05 -20.57 -13.97
CA THR A 477 3.48 -21.87 -14.36
C THR A 477 3.50 -22.78 -13.13
N LYS A 478 2.36 -23.43 -12.84
CA LYS A 478 2.25 -24.44 -11.75
C LYS A 478 3.07 -25.67 -12.06
#